data_3011b79f34c5ec0040abf095a260d72b
#
_entry.id   3011b79f34c5ec0040abf095a260d72b
#
_cell.length_a   1.000
_cell.length_b   1.000
_cell.length_c   1.000
_cell.angle_alpha   90.00
_cell.angle_beta   90.00
_cell.angle_gamma   90.00
#
_symmetry.space_group_name_H-M   'P 1'
#
loop_
_entity.id
_entity.type
_entity.pdbx_description
1 polymer ?
#
loop_
_entity_poly.entity_id
_entity_poly.type
_entity_poly.pdbx_seq_one_letter_code
_entity_poly.pdbx_strand_id
1 'polypeptide(L)'
;MLRTIRITLAAVMFICITWLFLDFTGTAHHWFSWMPKLQAVEAVLALNFFVIAFLVVLTLICGRIYCSIICPLGIMQDIFGWLGKKQKKNRYTYSKEVRWLRYPVLVLFVVAFFAGIGTLFQLLTPYSTFGLIVTNVLQPVYQAGNNVLAAIAEYYDSYAFYRTNVWLRALPSLIISIVVLVILAVLAWRNGRTYCNTICPVGTVLSFLSRFSWLKIHFDTEKCRNCSLCSKNCKAACIDYKTHSVDYSRCVVCGNCIESCKFGALSYSRKSRDSRLSRDSRDTRDSSPESDGRRAFMISSGLLATAALAQQKDKIMDGGLAEIADKVAPERQTPITPPGSGSRKHFEQHCTGCQLCISECPNEVLRPSDDLWHLMMPTMSYERGYCRPECNRCSEVCPAGAILPIKAEDKASTQIGHAVFIKKNCVAINDGVECGNCARHCPVGAIEMVASDPDDEESPYIPAVNEARCIGCGACENLCPARPFSAIYVEGHEQHKEV
;
A
#
# COMPACT_ATOMS: atom_id res chain seq x y z
N MET A 1 26.32 -6.48 18.57
CA MET A 1 25.24 -5.80 19.30
C MET A 1 24.40 -4.88 18.41
N LEU A 2 24.93 -3.83 17.76
CA LEU A 2 24.16 -2.90 16.90
C LEU A 2 23.35 -3.59 15.79
N ARG A 3 23.95 -4.54 15.06
CA ARG A 3 23.28 -5.29 13.99
C ARG A 3 22.12 -6.14 14.53
N THR A 4 22.30 -6.81 15.66
CA THR A 4 21.26 -7.67 16.26
C THR A 4 20.05 -6.83 16.68
N ILE A 5 20.28 -5.73 17.43
CA ILE A 5 19.21 -4.80 17.84
C ILE A 5 18.46 -4.27 16.62
N ARG A 6 19.19 -3.86 15.58
CA ARG A 6 18.55 -3.37 14.34
C ARG A 6 17.71 -4.46 13.66
N ILE A 7 18.19 -5.71 13.58
CA ILE A 7 17.45 -6.81 12.93
C ILE A 7 16.17 -7.13 13.71
N THR A 8 16.25 -7.19 15.04
CA THR A 8 15.05 -7.46 15.88
C THR A 8 14.02 -6.36 15.74
N LEU A 9 14.41 -5.09 15.84
CA LEU A 9 13.49 -3.96 15.67
C LEU A 9 12.89 -3.94 14.25
N ALA A 10 13.70 -4.17 13.21
CA ALA A 10 13.22 -4.24 11.83
C ALA A 10 12.25 -5.41 11.61
N ALA A 11 12.51 -6.58 12.21
CA ALA A 11 11.62 -7.73 12.12
C ALA A 11 10.27 -7.45 12.81
N VAL A 12 10.28 -6.87 13.99
CA VAL A 12 9.05 -6.47 14.71
C VAL A 12 8.24 -5.48 13.86
N MET A 13 8.87 -4.40 13.39
CA MET A 13 8.19 -3.39 12.55
C MET A 13 7.61 -4.01 11.28
N PHE A 14 8.38 -4.88 10.61
CA PHE A 14 7.94 -5.52 9.37
C PHE A 14 6.76 -6.47 9.60
N ILE A 15 6.84 -7.32 10.62
CA ILE A 15 5.77 -8.28 10.95
C ILE A 15 4.49 -7.53 11.36
N CYS A 16 4.58 -6.53 12.25
CA CYS A 16 3.43 -5.79 12.72
C CYS A 16 2.76 -4.98 11.58
N ILE A 17 3.55 -4.31 10.73
CA ILE A 17 2.99 -3.58 9.58
C ILE A 17 2.39 -4.56 8.56
N THR A 18 3.03 -5.69 8.29
CA THR A 18 2.44 -6.70 7.39
C THR A 18 1.15 -7.25 7.95
N TRP A 19 1.10 -7.53 9.25
CA TRP A 19 -0.10 -8.01 9.92
C TRP A 19 -1.26 -7.02 9.84
N LEU A 20 -1.00 -5.71 9.94
CA LEU A 20 -2.03 -4.68 9.73
C LEU A 20 -2.73 -4.79 8.37
N PHE A 21 -2.02 -5.16 7.31
CA PHE A 21 -2.61 -5.36 5.98
C PHE A 21 -3.30 -6.72 5.81
N LEU A 22 -2.95 -7.71 6.61
CA LEU A 22 -3.50 -9.07 6.52
C LEU A 22 -4.68 -9.27 7.46
N ASP A 23 -4.83 -8.42 8.47
CA ASP A 23 -5.86 -8.52 9.47
C ASP A 23 -7.23 -8.16 8.89
N PHE A 24 -8.14 -9.10 8.90
CA PHE A 24 -9.54 -8.92 8.55
C PHE A 24 -10.46 -8.86 9.79
N THR A 25 -9.90 -9.06 10.98
CA THR A 25 -10.62 -9.00 12.27
C THR A 25 -10.65 -7.60 12.87
N GLY A 26 -9.66 -6.76 12.54
CA GLY A 26 -9.47 -5.42 13.08
C GLY A 26 -8.72 -5.39 14.43
N THR A 27 -8.23 -6.53 14.90
CA THR A 27 -7.50 -6.63 16.18
C THR A 27 -6.11 -6.00 16.12
N ALA A 28 -5.41 -6.15 14.99
CA ALA A 28 -4.08 -5.58 14.79
C ALA A 28 -4.11 -4.04 14.79
N HIS A 29 -5.17 -3.43 14.27
CA HIS A 29 -5.32 -1.98 14.25
C HIS A 29 -5.41 -1.37 15.64
N HIS A 30 -6.07 -2.02 16.58
CA HIS A 30 -6.16 -1.52 17.95
C HIS A 30 -4.78 -1.30 18.60
N TRP A 31 -3.80 -2.17 18.29
CA TRP A 31 -2.46 -2.12 18.87
C TRP A 31 -1.43 -1.37 18.03
N PHE A 32 -1.52 -1.45 16.72
CA PHE A 32 -0.44 -1.06 15.82
C PHE A 32 -0.79 0.07 14.84
N SER A 33 -1.96 0.71 14.94
CA SER A 33 -2.42 1.80 14.05
C SER A 33 -1.49 3.03 14.00
N TRP A 34 -0.62 3.20 14.98
CA TRP A 34 0.38 4.26 15.01
C TRP A 34 1.57 4.03 14.05
N MET A 35 1.87 2.76 13.70
CA MET A 35 3.04 2.42 12.87
C MET A 35 2.96 2.95 11.42
N PRO A 36 1.81 2.87 10.72
CA PRO A 36 1.63 3.52 9.43
C PRO A 36 1.83 5.04 9.48
N LYS A 37 1.43 5.69 10.57
CA LYS A 37 1.57 7.15 10.77
C LYS A 37 3.03 7.60 10.97
N LEU A 38 3.95 6.67 11.25
CA LEU A 38 5.40 6.94 11.29
C LEU A 38 6.07 6.93 9.91
N GLN A 39 5.35 6.62 8.84
CA GLN A 39 5.93 6.61 7.51
C GLN A 39 6.14 8.03 7.00
N ALA A 40 7.30 8.26 6.34
CA ALA A 40 7.79 9.61 6.09
C ALA A 40 6.87 10.44 5.17
N VAL A 41 6.36 9.86 4.07
CA VAL A 41 5.48 10.58 3.12
C VAL A 41 4.11 10.81 3.75
N GLU A 42 3.57 9.80 4.39
CA GLU A 42 2.28 9.81 5.07
C GLU A 42 2.25 10.87 6.18
N ALA A 43 3.33 10.96 6.97
CA ALA A 43 3.47 11.98 8.02
C ALA A 43 3.53 13.40 7.46
N VAL A 44 4.17 13.59 6.29
CA VAL A 44 4.22 14.90 5.61
C VAL A 44 2.85 15.30 5.09
N LEU A 45 2.11 14.39 4.46
CA LEU A 45 0.77 14.66 3.94
C LEU A 45 -0.25 14.92 5.06
N ALA A 46 -0.16 14.16 6.16
CA ALA A 46 -0.99 14.35 7.34
C ALA A 46 -0.57 15.60 8.16
N LEU A 47 0.44 16.37 7.72
CA LEU A 47 1.01 17.52 8.45
C LEU A 47 1.37 17.21 9.91
N ASN A 48 1.80 15.98 10.18
CA ASN A 48 2.19 15.55 11.52
C ASN A 48 3.61 16.04 11.86
N PHE A 49 3.70 17.30 12.29
CA PHE A 49 4.98 17.96 12.61
C PHE A 49 5.80 17.21 13.65
N PHE A 50 5.17 16.55 14.61
CA PHE A 50 5.88 15.79 15.63
C PHE A 50 6.64 14.61 15.02
N VAL A 51 5.99 13.81 14.17
CA VAL A 51 6.64 12.68 13.50
C VAL A 51 7.69 13.16 12.50
N ILE A 52 7.43 14.23 11.76
CA ILE A 52 8.41 14.83 10.84
C ILE A 52 9.67 15.27 11.61
N ALA A 53 9.50 16.02 12.69
CA ALA A 53 10.61 16.47 13.55
C ALA A 53 11.36 15.26 14.13
N PHE A 54 10.67 14.24 14.63
CA PHE A 54 11.28 13.00 15.12
C PHE A 54 12.14 12.32 14.04
N LEU A 55 11.64 12.18 12.81
CA LEU A 55 12.37 11.54 11.70
C LEU A 55 13.60 12.36 11.27
N VAL A 56 13.47 13.69 11.26
CA VAL A 56 14.60 14.60 10.96
C VAL A 56 15.67 14.47 12.03
N VAL A 57 15.31 14.60 13.31
CA VAL A 57 16.24 14.47 14.44
C VAL A 57 16.90 13.09 14.47
N LEU A 58 16.11 12.02 14.28
CA LEU A 58 16.63 10.66 14.20
C LEU A 58 17.66 10.52 13.07
N THR A 59 17.40 11.15 11.91
CA THR A 59 18.33 11.10 10.78
C THR A 59 19.58 11.94 11.03
N LEU A 60 19.46 13.09 11.67
CA LEU A 60 20.60 13.94 12.04
C LEU A 60 21.48 13.30 13.13
N ILE A 61 20.91 12.52 14.04
CA ILE A 61 21.68 11.83 15.07
C ILE A 61 22.27 10.55 14.49
N CYS A 62 21.46 9.65 13.96
CA CYS A 62 21.83 8.28 13.63
C CYS A 62 22.06 8.01 12.14
N GLY A 63 21.86 8.99 11.24
CA GLY A 63 21.88 8.75 9.80
C GLY A 63 20.59 8.07 9.31
N ARG A 64 20.63 7.42 8.15
CA ARG A 64 19.44 6.83 7.47
C ARG A 64 18.92 5.54 8.14
N ILE A 65 18.81 5.54 9.45
CA ILE A 65 18.32 4.38 10.22
C ILE A 65 16.84 4.08 9.93
N TYR A 66 16.04 5.10 9.60
CA TYR A 66 14.66 4.97 9.15
C TYR A 66 14.52 3.90 8.05
N CYS A 67 15.36 3.98 7.01
CA CYS A 67 15.31 3.04 5.89
C CYS A 67 15.66 1.60 6.27
N SER A 68 16.28 1.36 7.44
CA SER A 68 16.69 0.02 7.86
C SER A 68 15.86 -0.59 8.97
N ILE A 69 15.03 0.21 9.66
CA ILE A 69 14.22 -0.25 10.80
C ILE A 69 12.73 0.04 10.57
N ILE A 70 12.37 1.26 10.12
CA ILE A 70 10.97 1.71 10.09
C ILE A 70 10.32 1.43 8.74
N CYS A 71 11.03 1.67 7.62
CA CYS A 71 10.47 1.53 6.28
C CYS A 71 10.31 0.04 5.88
N PRO A 72 9.06 -0.47 5.71
CA PRO A 72 8.84 -1.88 5.41
C PRO A 72 9.38 -2.29 4.04
N LEU A 73 9.31 -1.42 3.02
CA LEU A 73 9.89 -1.69 1.70
C LEU A 73 11.41 -1.86 1.76
N GLY A 74 12.09 -1.06 2.62
CA GLY A 74 13.53 -1.21 2.85
C GLY A 74 13.88 -2.53 3.52
N ILE A 75 13.05 -3.00 4.45
CA ILE A 75 13.24 -4.30 5.12
C ILE A 75 12.98 -5.44 4.14
N MET A 76 11.95 -5.35 3.30
CA MET A 76 11.65 -6.34 2.26
C MET A 76 12.84 -6.50 1.28
N GLN A 77 13.48 -5.40 0.86
CA GLN A 77 14.72 -5.47 0.06
C GLN A 77 15.87 -6.17 0.82
N ASP A 78 15.96 -5.99 2.13
CA ASP A 78 16.94 -6.71 2.94
C ASP A 78 16.71 -8.21 2.94
N ILE A 79 15.44 -8.66 2.97
CA ILE A 79 15.06 -10.08 2.91
C ILE A 79 15.46 -10.66 1.55
N PHE A 80 15.09 -10.03 0.44
CA PHE A 80 15.50 -10.47 -0.91
C PHE A 80 17.02 -10.45 -1.10
N GLY A 81 17.70 -9.44 -0.59
CA GLY A 81 19.17 -9.36 -0.62
C GLY A 81 19.83 -10.47 0.21
N TRP A 82 19.24 -10.85 1.34
CA TRP A 82 19.73 -11.96 2.17
C TRP A 82 19.53 -13.32 1.46
N LEU A 83 18.35 -13.56 0.88
CA LEU A 83 18.08 -14.76 0.09
C LEU A 83 19.07 -14.89 -1.08
N GLY A 84 19.30 -13.80 -1.79
CA GLY A 84 20.27 -13.77 -2.87
C GLY A 84 21.71 -13.97 -2.42
N LYS A 85 22.11 -13.54 -1.22
CA LYS A 85 23.45 -13.75 -0.66
C LYS A 85 23.69 -15.21 -0.29
N LYS A 86 22.65 -15.96 0.08
CA LYS A 86 22.75 -17.39 0.40
C LYS A 86 23.28 -18.22 -0.79
N GLN A 87 22.98 -17.76 -2.02
CA GLN A 87 23.43 -18.46 -3.24
C GLN A 87 24.85 -18.06 -3.69
N LYS A 88 25.29 -16.82 -3.47
CA LYS A 88 26.62 -16.34 -3.87
C LYS A 88 27.33 -15.65 -2.70
N LYS A 89 28.43 -16.18 -2.22
CA LYS A 89 29.32 -15.55 -1.22
C LYS A 89 29.94 -14.27 -1.79
N ASN A 90 30.06 -13.20 -0.98
CA ASN A 90 30.82 -11.97 -1.28
C ASN A 90 30.31 -11.20 -2.51
N ARG A 91 29.08 -10.73 -2.48
CA ARG A 91 28.31 -10.31 -3.64
C ARG A 91 28.38 -8.83 -3.98
N TYR A 92 28.55 -7.96 -2.99
CA TYR A 92 28.48 -6.53 -3.20
C TYR A 92 29.86 -5.95 -3.51
N THR A 93 29.88 -4.99 -4.42
CA THR A 93 31.05 -4.18 -4.73
C THR A 93 30.71 -2.72 -4.54
N TYR A 94 31.70 -1.90 -4.21
CA TYR A 94 31.49 -0.45 -4.18
C TYR A 94 31.04 0.05 -5.56
N SER A 95 30.02 0.89 -5.57
CA SER A 95 29.56 1.60 -6.79
C SER A 95 29.50 3.09 -6.53
N LYS A 96 29.73 3.90 -7.52
CA LYS A 96 29.54 5.37 -7.41
C LYS A 96 28.05 5.72 -7.32
N GLU A 97 27.73 6.85 -6.72
CA GLU A 97 26.36 7.39 -6.66
C GLU A 97 25.84 7.70 -8.07
N VAL A 98 24.66 7.19 -8.41
CA VAL A 98 24.02 7.45 -9.72
C VAL A 98 23.17 8.72 -9.60
N ARG A 99 23.86 9.89 -9.63
CA ARG A 99 23.21 11.20 -9.42
C ARG A 99 22.21 11.55 -10.52
N TRP A 100 22.54 11.18 -11.77
CA TRP A 100 21.73 11.51 -12.94
C TRP A 100 20.33 10.82 -12.91
N LEU A 101 20.16 9.73 -12.18
CA LEU A 101 18.87 9.06 -11.98
C LEU A 101 18.16 9.54 -10.71
N ARG A 102 18.92 9.73 -9.65
CA ARG A 102 18.42 10.02 -8.31
C ARG A 102 17.67 11.35 -8.22
N TYR A 103 18.28 12.42 -8.73
CA TYR A 103 17.68 13.76 -8.64
C TYR A 103 16.51 13.97 -9.60
N PRO A 104 16.56 13.54 -10.90
CA PRO A 104 15.40 13.62 -11.76
C PRO A 104 14.18 12.84 -11.25
N VAL A 105 14.37 11.66 -10.64
CA VAL A 105 13.25 10.93 -10.03
C VAL A 105 12.66 11.70 -8.83
N LEU A 106 13.48 12.37 -8.02
CA LEU A 106 12.95 13.23 -6.96
C LEU A 106 12.16 14.41 -7.52
N VAL A 107 12.68 15.07 -8.57
CA VAL A 107 11.96 16.17 -9.24
C VAL A 107 10.65 15.64 -9.83
N LEU A 108 10.69 14.51 -10.52
CA LEU A 108 9.50 13.86 -11.10
C LEU A 108 8.46 13.55 -10.02
N PHE A 109 8.88 13.06 -8.84
CA PHE A 109 8.00 12.80 -7.70
C PHE A 109 7.31 14.07 -7.20
N VAL A 110 8.07 15.17 -7.07
CA VAL A 110 7.53 16.47 -6.62
C VAL A 110 6.59 17.04 -7.68
N VAL A 111 6.97 16.97 -8.96
CA VAL A 111 6.12 17.44 -10.07
C VAL A 111 4.83 16.62 -10.15
N ALA A 112 4.91 15.28 -10.01
CA ALA A 112 3.74 14.41 -10.00
C ALA A 112 2.76 14.76 -8.88
N PHE A 113 3.28 15.10 -7.70
CA PHE A 113 2.47 15.53 -6.57
C PHE A 113 1.70 16.83 -6.87
N PHE A 114 2.39 17.87 -7.36
CA PHE A 114 1.76 19.15 -7.67
C PHE A 114 0.86 19.11 -8.91
N ALA A 115 1.19 18.25 -9.89
CA ALA A 115 0.39 18.06 -11.09
C ALA A 115 -0.83 17.15 -10.86
N GLY A 116 -1.00 16.55 -9.67
CA GLY A 116 -2.11 15.65 -9.38
C GLY A 116 -2.02 14.28 -10.08
N ILE A 117 -0.82 13.86 -10.55
CA ILE A 117 -0.62 12.54 -11.16
C ILE A 117 -0.47 11.49 -10.06
N GLY A 118 -1.60 11.07 -9.50
CA GLY A 118 -1.65 10.17 -8.34
C GLY A 118 -0.93 8.85 -8.56
N THR A 119 -1.11 8.22 -9.72
CA THR A 119 -0.50 6.93 -10.06
C THR A 119 1.02 6.93 -9.94
N LEU A 120 1.69 7.95 -10.49
CA LEU A 120 3.14 8.06 -10.45
C LEU A 120 3.64 8.34 -9.04
N PHE A 121 2.95 9.23 -8.32
CA PHE A 121 3.24 9.55 -6.94
C PHE A 121 3.18 8.32 -6.02
N GLN A 122 2.12 7.51 -6.16
CA GLN A 122 1.89 6.29 -5.38
C GLN A 122 2.95 5.22 -5.62
N LEU A 123 3.32 4.97 -6.88
CA LEU A 123 4.33 3.97 -7.24
C LEU A 123 5.74 4.34 -6.72
N LEU A 124 6.03 5.63 -6.56
CA LEU A 124 7.31 6.10 -6.02
C LEU A 124 7.32 6.17 -4.49
N THR A 125 6.16 6.20 -3.85
CA THR A 125 6.03 6.23 -2.39
C THR A 125 6.33 4.84 -1.79
N PRO A 126 7.35 4.69 -0.92
CA PRO A 126 7.80 3.36 -0.49
C PRO A 126 6.76 2.60 0.35
N TYR A 127 5.97 3.28 1.18
CA TYR A 127 4.95 2.64 1.98
C TYR A 127 3.75 2.20 1.11
N SER A 128 3.34 3.03 0.16
CA SER A 128 2.31 2.69 -0.81
C SER A 128 2.69 1.47 -1.65
N THR A 129 3.90 1.46 -2.20
CA THR A 129 4.43 0.31 -2.95
C THR A 129 4.44 -0.97 -2.12
N PHE A 130 4.77 -0.89 -0.83
CA PHE A 130 4.71 -2.03 0.07
C PHE A 130 3.27 -2.50 0.30
N GLY A 131 2.35 -1.57 0.62
CA GLY A 131 0.94 -1.86 0.83
C GLY A 131 0.29 -2.50 -0.40
N LEU A 132 0.59 -1.96 -1.59
CA LEU A 132 0.14 -2.52 -2.86
C LEU A 132 0.55 -4.00 -3.04
N ILE A 133 1.81 -4.34 -2.73
CA ILE A 133 2.29 -5.73 -2.81
C ILE A 133 1.59 -6.61 -1.77
N VAL A 134 1.46 -6.15 -0.53
CA VAL A 134 0.85 -6.96 0.54
C VAL A 134 -0.63 -7.18 0.27
N THR A 135 -1.38 -6.12 -0.09
CA THR A 135 -2.83 -6.19 -0.30
C THR A 135 -3.22 -7.03 -1.52
N ASN A 136 -2.46 -6.93 -2.63
CA ASN A 136 -2.84 -7.62 -3.87
C ASN A 136 -2.18 -8.99 -4.04
N VAL A 137 -1.05 -9.28 -3.37
CA VAL A 137 -0.34 -10.56 -3.53
C VAL A 137 -0.39 -11.39 -2.27
N LEU A 138 -0.04 -10.82 -1.09
CA LEU A 138 0.06 -11.58 0.16
C LEU A 138 -1.30 -11.83 0.80
N GLN A 139 -2.20 -10.85 0.80
CA GLN A 139 -3.51 -10.96 1.45
C GLN A 139 -4.39 -12.05 0.82
N PRO A 140 -4.54 -12.18 -0.52
CA PRO A 140 -5.28 -13.29 -1.11
C PRO A 140 -4.69 -14.67 -0.77
N VAL A 141 -3.37 -14.79 -0.74
CA VAL A 141 -2.68 -16.03 -0.34
C VAL A 141 -2.95 -16.37 1.13
N TYR A 142 -2.91 -15.36 2.00
CA TYR A 142 -3.22 -15.52 3.43
C TYR A 142 -4.69 -15.94 3.65
N GLN A 143 -5.64 -15.31 2.95
CA GLN A 143 -7.06 -15.65 3.01
C GLN A 143 -7.34 -17.05 2.47
N ALA A 144 -6.71 -17.44 1.36
CA ALA A 144 -6.80 -18.79 0.83
C ALA A 144 -6.25 -19.82 1.84
N GLY A 145 -5.13 -19.53 2.48
CA GLY A 145 -4.56 -20.35 3.56
C GLY A 145 -5.51 -20.48 4.76
N ASN A 146 -6.14 -19.38 5.17
CA ASN A 146 -7.16 -19.39 6.21
C ASN A 146 -8.38 -20.27 5.83
N ASN A 147 -8.82 -20.21 4.57
CA ASN A 147 -9.93 -21.03 4.10
C ASN A 147 -9.60 -22.54 4.09
N VAL A 148 -8.34 -22.89 3.83
CA VAL A 148 -7.89 -24.29 3.96
C VAL A 148 -7.92 -24.70 5.44
N LEU A 149 -7.45 -23.84 6.36
CA LEU A 149 -7.53 -24.12 7.80
C LEU A 149 -8.99 -24.21 8.29
N ALA A 150 -9.88 -23.34 7.77
CA ALA A 150 -11.31 -23.39 8.07
C ALA A 150 -11.93 -24.71 7.61
N ALA A 151 -11.62 -25.17 6.40
CA ALA A 151 -12.11 -26.46 5.89
C ALA A 151 -11.60 -27.66 6.73
N ILE A 152 -10.35 -27.62 7.18
CA ILE A 152 -9.80 -28.62 8.09
C ILE A 152 -10.49 -28.55 9.47
N ALA A 153 -10.70 -27.36 10.01
CA ALA A 153 -11.38 -27.18 11.29
C ALA A 153 -12.84 -27.67 11.24
N GLU A 154 -13.57 -27.34 10.17
CA GLU A 154 -14.93 -27.84 9.94
C GLU A 154 -14.99 -29.38 9.87
N TYR A 155 -13.99 -30.04 9.26
CA TYR A 155 -13.90 -31.51 9.24
C TYR A 155 -13.76 -32.12 10.64
N TYR A 156 -13.21 -31.39 11.61
CA TYR A 156 -13.08 -31.79 13.03
C TYR A 156 -14.15 -31.16 13.93
N ASP A 157 -15.28 -30.69 13.37
CA ASP A 157 -16.36 -30.02 14.09
C ASP A 157 -15.92 -28.81 14.92
N SER A 158 -14.84 -28.15 14.50
CA SER A 158 -14.30 -26.95 15.17
C SER A 158 -14.57 -25.70 14.33
N TYR A 159 -15.15 -24.67 14.93
CA TYR A 159 -15.43 -23.38 14.31
C TYR A 159 -14.43 -22.29 14.71
N ALA A 160 -13.20 -22.68 15.03
CA ALA A 160 -12.13 -21.74 15.40
C ALA A 160 -11.68 -20.83 14.24
N PHE A 161 -11.87 -21.28 12.99
CA PHE A 161 -11.60 -20.53 11.78
C PHE A 161 -12.86 -20.39 10.95
N TYR A 162 -13.11 -19.21 10.39
CA TYR A 162 -14.24 -18.98 9.49
C TYR A 162 -13.76 -18.68 8.07
N ARG A 163 -14.57 -19.07 7.09
CA ARG A 163 -14.25 -18.83 5.69
C ARG A 163 -14.35 -17.36 5.35
N THR A 164 -13.37 -16.86 4.63
CA THR A 164 -13.34 -15.51 4.09
C THR A 164 -13.45 -15.53 2.59
N ASN A 165 -14.09 -14.52 2.02
CA ASN A 165 -14.21 -14.39 0.56
C ASN A 165 -12.87 -13.99 -0.04
N VAL A 166 -12.28 -14.86 -0.87
CA VAL A 166 -11.08 -14.55 -1.66
C VAL A 166 -11.51 -14.08 -3.03
N TRP A 167 -11.28 -12.82 -3.35
CA TRP A 167 -11.66 -12.28 -4.64
C TRP A 167 -10.60 -11.30 -5.18
N LEU A 168 -10.54 -11.21 -6.51
CA LEU A 168 -9.66 -10.28 -7.19
C LEU A 168 -10.30 -8.89 -7.22
N ARG A 169 -9.72 -7.93 -6.51
CA ARG A 169 -10.27 -6.57 -6.37
C ARG A 169 -10.19 -5.76 -7.65
N ALA A 170 -9.01 -5.80 -8.32
CA ALA A 170 -8.78 -5.19 -9.62
C ALA A 170 -7.61 -5.89 -10.31
N LEU A 171 -7.81 -6.32 -11.55
CA LEU A 171 -6.77 -6.99 -12.35
C LEU A 171 -5.56 -6.07 -12.62
N PRO A 172 -5.72 -4.79 -12.99
CA PRO A 172 -4.59 -3.88 -13.18
C PRO A 172 -3.72 -3.74 -11.94
N SER A 173 -4.32 -3.59 -10.76
CA SER A 173 -3.60 -3.49 -9.47
C SER A 173 -2.79 -4.75 -9.17
N LEU A 174 -3.31 -5.93 -9.46
CA LEU A 174 -2.58 -7.20 -9.28
C LEU A 174 -1.36 -7.28 -10.21
N ILE A 175 -1.54 -6.97 -11.50
CA ILE A 175 -0.45 -7.01 -12.48
C ILE A 175 0.66 -6.04 -12.08
N ILE A 176 0.31 -4.80 -11.74
CA ILE A 176 1.29 -3.80 -11.29
C ILE A 176 2.00 -4.26 -10.02
N SER A 177 1.29 -4.82 -9.06
CA SER A 177 1.87 -5.34 -7.80
C SER A 177 2.90 -6.43 -8.07
N ILE A 178 2.59 -7.37 -8.96
CA ILE A 178 3.50 -8.47 -9.34
C ILE A 178 4.72 -7.91 -10.08
N VAL A 179 4.53 -7.02 -11.06
CA VAL A 179 5.63 -6.41 -11.82
C VAL A 179 6.58 -5.64 -10.89
N VAL A 180 6.03 -4.81 -10.00
CA VAL A 180 6.81 -4.04 -9.03
C VAL A 180 7.54 -4.97 -8.06
N LEU A 181 6.88 -6.01 -7.55
CA LEU A 181 7.50 -7.01 -6.68
C LEU A 181 8.68 -7.71 -7.36
N VAL A 182 8.51 -8.12 -8.62
CA VAL A 182 9.58 -8.77 -9.41
C VAL A 182 10.75 -7.82 -9.63
N ILE A 183 10.48 -6.58 -10.03
CA ILE A 183 11.53 -5.56 -10.22
C ILE A 183 12.30 -5.34 -8.91
N LEU A 184 11.62 -5.14 -7.79
CA LEU A 184 12.24 -4.94 -6.48
C LEU A 184 13.04 -6.16 -6.04
N ALA A 185 12.49 -7.37 -6.23
CA ALA A 185 13.16 -8.61 -5.90
C ALA A 185 14.45 -8.79 -6.72
N VAL A 186 14.42 -8.58 -8.03
CA VAL A 186 15.59 -8.68 -8.93
C VAL A 186 16.65 -7.64 -8.56
N LEU A 187 16.26 -6.38 -8.35
CA LEU A 187 17.19 -5.31 -7.94
C LEU A 187 17.85 -5.62 -6.58
N ALA A 188 17.04 -6.04 -5.61
CA ALA A 188 17.55 -6.38 -4.29
C ALA A 188 18.40 -7.67 -4.29
N TRP A 189 17.99 -8.66 -5.09
CA TRP A 189 18.73 -9.89 -5.27
C TRP A 189 20.11 -9.67 -5.88
N ARG A 190 20.23 -8.80 -6.88
CA ARG A 190 21.52 -8.51 -7.56
C ARG A 190 22.41 -7.57 -6.78
N ASN A 191 21.89 -6.42 -6.33
CA ASN A 191 22.68 -5.29 -5.88
C ASN A 191 22.28 -4.77 -4.49
N GLY A 192 21.45 -5.49 -3.74
CA GLY A 192 21.02 -5.08 -2.40
C GLY A 192 20.04 -3.90 -2.45
N ARG A 193 20.37 -2.79 -1.79
CA ARG A 193 19.47 -1.64 -1.64
C ARG A 193 19.53 -0.62 -2.79
N THR A 194 19.59 -1.08 -4.03
CA THR A 194 19.66 -0.20 -5.20
C THR A 194 18.44 0.71 -5.29
N TYR A 195 17.22 0.17 -5.17
CA TYR A 195 16.00 0.98 -5.24
C TYR A 195 16.01 2.12 -4.22
N CYS A 196 16.32 1.84 -2.94
CA CYS A 196 16.38 2.87 -1.88
C CYS A 196 17.45 3.94 -2.11
N ASN A 197 18.51 3.63 -2.87
CA ASN A 197 19.64 4.53 -3.10
C ASN A 197 19.59 5.29 -4.42
N THR A 198 18.75 4.85 -5.38
CA THR A 198 18.69 5.44 -6.72
C THR A 198 17.32 5.97 -7.11
N ILE A 199 16.24 5.28 -6.73
CA ILE A 199 14.88 5.58 -7.18
C ILE A 199 14.04 6.22 -6.05
N CYS A 200 14.13 5.73 -4.81
CA CYS A 200 13.26 6.13 -3.73
C CYS A 200 13.42 7.63 -3.36
N PRO A 201 12.34 8.45 -3.46
CA PRO A 201 12.40 9.88 -3.15
C PRO A 201 12.68 10.12 -1.66
N VAL A 202 12.07 9.36 -0.75
CA VAL A 202 12.34 9.43 0.69
C VAL A 202 13.81 9.13 0.97
N GLY A 203 14.36 8.09 0.32
CA GLY A 203 15.78 7.77 0.42
C GLY A 203 16.68 8.92 -0.05
N THR A 204 16.25 9.68 -1.04
CA THR A 204 17.00 10.84 -1.56
C THR A 204 16.98 12.01 -0.58
N VAL A 205 15.83 12.37 -0.03
CA VAL A 205 15.67 13.42 0.98
C VAL A 205 16.49 13.11 2.23
N LEU A 206 16.31 11.92 2.80
CA LEU A 206 17.04 11.50 4.01
C LEU A 206 18.55 11.40 3.78
N SER A 207 19.00 11.17 2.54
CA SER A 207 20.43 11.16 2.24
C SER A 207 21.08 12.54 2.37
N PHE A 208 20.33 13.57 2.08
CA PHE A 208 20.79 14.93 2.23
C PHE A 208 21.07 15.24 3.71
N LEU A 209 20.11 14.89 4.57
CA LEU A 209 20.23 15.06 6.02
C LEU A 209 21.35 14.18 6.62
N SER A 210 21.48 12.95 6.15
CA SER A 210 22.44 11.97 6.70
C SER A 210 23.91 12.36 6.46
N ARG A 211 24.20 13.25 5.51
CA ARG A 211 25.55 13.82 5.35
C ARG A 211 26.00 14.61 6.58
N PHE A 212 25.04 15.19 7.30
CA PHE A 212 25.27 16.00 8.52
C PHE A 212 25.08 15.19 9.80
N SER A 213 24.86 13.86 9.69
CA SER A 213 24.59 13.04 10.88
C SER A 213 25.75 13.06 11.87
N TRP A 214 25.36 13.03 13.16
CA TRP A 214 26.30 13.10 14.27
C TRP A 214 27.08 11.80 14.46
N LEU A 215 26.38 10.66 14.41
CA LEU A 215 26.97 9.34 14.49
C LEU A 215 27.25 8.83 13.07
N LYS A 216 28.51 8.42 12.83
CA LYS A 216 28.99 7.92 11.52
C LYS A 216 29.84 6.68 11.68
N ILE A 217 30.00 5.94 10.59
CA ILE A 217 30.90 4.80 10.52
C ILE A 217 32.28 5.34 10.17
N HIS A 218 33.24 5.20 11.08
CA HIS A 218 34.61 5.63 10.90
C HIS A 218 35.53 4.46 10.60
N PHE A 219 36.53 4.70 9.72
CA PHE A 219 37.64 3.80 9.48
C PHE A 219 38.81 4.18 10.40
N ASP A 220 39.36 3.18 11.05
CA ASP A 220 40.67 3.20 11.66
C ASP A 220 41.66 2.61 10.65
N THR A 221 42.46 3.50 10.02
CA THR A 221 43.38 3.11 8.94
C THR A 221 44.56 2.25 9.44
N GLU A 222 44.95 2.39 10.72
CA GLU A 222 46.05 1.64 11.33
C GLU A 222 45.66 0.16 11.51
N LYS A 223 44.39 -0.10 11.86
CA LYS A 223 43.85 -1.46 12.02
C LYS A 223 43.39 -2.12 10.72
N CYS A 224 43.23 -1.33 9.66
CA CYS A 224 42.67 -1.80 8.41
C CYS A 224 43.73 -2.57 7.58
N ARG A 225 43.45 -3.87 7.27
CA ARG A 225 44.31 -4.71 6.43
C ARG A 225 43.82 -4.83 4.98
N ASN A 226 42.99 -3.91 4.48
CA ASN A 226 42.49 -3.90 3.08
C ASN A 226 41.87 -5.22 2.59
N CYS A 227 41.27 -6.02 3.48
CA CYS A 227 40.71 -7.34 3.16
C CYS A 227 39.40 -7.30 2.37
N SER A 228 38.83 -6.13 2.06
CA SER A 228 37.61 -5.89 1.31
C SER A 228 36.31 -6.46 1.90
N LEU A 229 36.34 -7.15 3.05
CA LEU A 229 35.15 -7.81 3.63
C LEU A 229 34.02 -6.83 3.97
N CYS A 230 34.34 -5.62 4.42
CA CYS A 230 33.36 -4.57 4.70
C CYS A 230 32.60 -4.13 3.45
N SER A 231 33.29 -3.95 2.33
CA SER A 231 32.71 -3.60 1.03
C SER A 231 31.84 -4.76 0.49
N LYS A 232 32.35 -5.97 0.49
CA LYS A 232 31.64 -7.19 0.02
C LYS A 232 30.36 -7.52 0.83
N ASN A 233 30.27 -7.07 2.08
CA ASN A 233 29.09 -7.24 2.93
C ASN A 233 28.20 -6.01 3.00
N CYS A 234 28.57 -4.92 2.32
CA CYS A 234 27.80 -3.67 2.32
C CYS A 234 26.63 -3.73 1.35
N LYS A 235 25.43 -4.00 1.84
CA LYS A 235 24.20 -4.06 1.02
C LYS A 235 23.80 -2.72 0.37
N ALA A 236 24.36 -1.60 0.85
CA ALA A 236 24.17 -0.29 0.25
C ALA A 236 25.25 0.09 -0.77
N ALA A 237 26.26 -0.78 -0.96
CA ALA A 237 27.40 -0.59 -1.88
C ALA A 237 28.11 0.79 -1.70
N CYS A 238 28.16 1.29 -0.47
CA CYS A 238 28.61 2.65 -0.13
C CYS A 238 30.00 2.70 0.50
N ILE A 239 30.73 1.57 0.62
CA ILE A 239 32.03 1.50 1.28
C ILE A 239 33.11 1.23 0.25
N ASP A 240 34.02 2.18 0.09
CA ASP A 240 35.25 2.00 -0.66
C ASP A 240 36.38 1.61 0.31
N TYR A 241 36.81 0.35 0.24
CA TYR A 241 37.88 -0.16 1.10
C TYR A 241 39.28 0.30 0.65
N LYS A 242 39.44 0.73 -0.63
CA LYS A 242 40.71 1.20 -1.17
C LYS A 242 41.05 2.61 -0.68
N THR A 243 40.05 3.48 -0.64
CA THR A 243 40.18 4.87 -0.17
C THR A 243 39.80 5.03 1.29
N HIS A 244 39.44 3.94 2.00
CA HIS A 244 38.97 3.95 3.39
C HIS A 244 37.82 4.95 3.63
N SER A 245 36.93 5.09 2.63
CA SER A 245 35.84 6.07 2.68
C SER A 245 34.46 5.40 2.70
N VAL A 246 33.53 6.08 3.35
CA VAL A 246 32.11 5.68 3.40
C VAL A 246 31.27 6.80 2.81
N ASP A 247 30.47 6.46 1.81
CA ASP A 247 29.46 7.40 1.29
C ASP A 247 28.24 7.42 2.22
N TYR A 248 28.19 8.42 3.09
CA TYR A 248 27.11 8.59 4.06
C TYR A 248 25.77 8.92 3.42
N SER A 249 25.75 9.43 2.18
CA SER A 249 24.50 9.69 1.46
C SER A 249 23.72 8.39 1.15
N ARG A 250 24.41 7.24 1.11
CA ARG A 250 23.82 5.93 0.81
C ARG A 250 23.86 4.97 1.98
N CYS A 251 24.65 5.24 3.00
CA CYS A 251 24.75 4.39 4.18
C CYS A 251 23.43 4.35 4.96
N VAL A 252 22.89 3.16 5.16
CA VAL A 252 21.65 2.90 5.91
C VAL A 252 21.89 2.41 7.34
N VAL A 253 23.09 2.58 7.84
CA VAL A 253 23.51 2.23 9.22
C VAL A 253 23.11 0.79 9.62
N CYS A 254 23.32 -0.16 8.73
CA CYS A 254 22.90 -1.56 8.97
C CYS A 254 23.82 -2.37 9.88
N GLY A 255 25.03 -1.89 10.17
CA GLY A 255 26.00 -2.55 11.04
C GLY A 255 26.73 -3.75 10.45
N ASN A 256 26.41 -4.21 9.23
CA ASN A 256 27.04 -5.40 8.63
C ASN A 256 28.55 -5.25 8.45
N CYS A 257 29.04 -4.08 8.10
CA CYS A 257 30.48 -3.80 7.90
C CYS A 257 31.27 -3.91 9.20
N ILE A 258 30.69 -3.44 10.31
CA ILE A 258 31.32 -3.48 11.63
C ILE A 258 31.51 -4.94 12.08
N GLU A 259 30.45 -5.74 11.99
CA GLU A 259 30.48 -7.15 12.39
C GLU A 259 31.38 -8.00 11.47
N SER A 260 31.46 -7.65 10.19
CA SER A 260 32.32 -8.36 9.23
C SER A 260 33.79 -8.02 9.37
N CYS A 261 34.15 -6.96 10.09
CA CYS A 261 35.50 -6.53 10.27
C CYS A 261 36.19 -7.31 11.43
N LYS A 262 36.99 -8.30 11.10
CA LYS A 262 37.70 -9.11 12.08
C LYS A 262 38.78 -8.36 12.89
N PHE A 263 39.21 -7.18 12.36
CA PHE A 263 40.30 -6.39 12.94
C PHE A 263 39.77 -5.21 13.74
N GLY A 264 38.45 -5.03 13.85
CA GLY A 264 37.85 -3.89 14.58
C GLY A 264 38.16 -2.52 13.99
N ALA A 265 38.52 -2.46 12.69
CA ALA A 265 38.87 -1.21 12.02
C ALA A 265 37.66 -0.32 11.68
N LEU A 266 36.43 -0.74 11.96
CA LEU A 266 35.22 0.02 11.71
C LEU A 266 34.45 0.20 13.01
N SER A 267 34.16 1.46 13.35
CA SER A 267 33.36 1.83 14.51
C SER A 267 32.21 2.77 14.13
N TYR A 268 31.13 2.71 14.88
CA TYR A 268 30.01 3.65 14.76
C TYR A 268 30.07 4.59 15.96
N SER A 269 30.58 5.80 15.74
CA SER A 269 30.88 6.75 16.80
C SER A 269 30.72 8.19 16.32
N ARG A 270 30.82 9.14 17.28
CA ARG A 270 30.94 10.56 17.00
C ARG A 270 32.30 10.82 16.35
N LYS A 271 32.37 11.74 15.38
CA LYS A 271 33.61 12.13 14.71
C LYS A 271 34.63 12.61 15.77
N SER A 272 35.70 11.85 15.97
CA SER A 272 36.87 12.35 16.70
C SER A 272 37.56 13.45 15.89
N ARG A 273 38.08 14.45 16.56
CA ARG A 273 38.71 15.66 15.96
C ARG A 273 40.03 15.41 15.25
N ASP A 274 40.53 14.17 15.25
CA ASP A 274 41.86 13.80 14.76
C ASP A 274 41.84 13.12 13.41
N SER A 275 41.46 13.82 12.35
CA SER A 275 41.84 13.47 10.98
C SER A 275 41.68 14.65 10.04
N ARG A 276 42.44 15.73 10.31
CA ARG A 276 42.78 16.67 9.24
C ARG A 276 44.12 16.16 8.67
N LEU A 277 44.07 15.29 7.69
CA LEU A 277 45.15 15.11 6.69
C LEU A 277 44.62 14.10 5.65
N SER A 278 44.29 14.62 4.54
CA SER A 278 44.45 14.19 3.15
C SER A 278 43.29 14.62 2.28
N ARG A 279 43.31 15.87 1.87
CA ARG A 279 42.86 16.26 0.54
C ARG A 279 44.13 16.19 -0.32
N ASP A 280 44.19 15.28 -1.18
CA ASP A 280 44.61 15.41 -2.58
C ASP A 280 44.75 14.06 -3.25
N SER A 281 44.28 14.00 -4.40
CA SER A 281 44.76 13.39 -5.64
C SER A 281 43.69 12.64 -6.41
N ARG A 282 43.27 13.32 -7.43
CA ARG A 282 43.34 13.03 -8.88
C ARG A 282 42.92 11.64 -9.37
N ASP A 283 41.98 11.79 -10.31
CA ASP A 283 41.64 10.92 -11.42
C ASP A 283 42.71 9.91 -11.85
N THR A 284 42.27 8.69 -12.04
CA THR A 284 42.65 7.87 -13.18
C THR A 284 41.53 6.90 -13.57
N ARG A 285 41.27 6.88 -14.83
CA ARG A 285 40.39 5.99 -15.60
C ARG A 285 40.91 4.54 -15.50
N ASP A 286 40.06 3.53 -15.52
CA ASP A 286 39.76 2.66 -16.65
C ASP A 286 39.18 1.30 -16.28
N SER A 287 38.36 0.85 -17.18
CA SER A 287 38.03 -0.50 -17.65
C SER A 287 37.13 -1.40 -16.83
N SER A 288 36.01 -1.66 -17.50
CA SER A 288 35.11 -2.80 -17.35
C SER A 288 35.79 -4.12 -17.76
N PRO A 289 35.28 -5.27 -17.33
CA PRO A 289 34.66 -6.13 -18.33
C PRO A 289 33.31 -6.70 -17.91
N GLU A 290 32.50 -6.87 -18.94
CA GLU A 290 31.31 -7.69 -19.02
C GLU A 290 31.59 -9.16 -18.72
N SER A 291 30.59 -9.85 -18.13
CA SER A 291 30.19 -11.15 -18.67
C SER A 291 29.02 -11.76 -17.89
N ASP A 292 28.02 -12.09 -18.64
CA ASP A 292 27.27 -13.36 -18.68
C ASP A 292 26.42 -13.80 -17.47
N GLY A 293 25.13 -13.91 -17.72
CA GLY A 293 24.16 -14.48 -16.79
C GLY A 293 22.84 -14.91 -17.42
N ARG A 294 22.89 -15.83 -18.38
CA ARG A 294 21.71 -16.61 -18.81
C ARG A 294 21.60 -17.82 -17.89
N ARG A 295 20.66 -17.81 -16.94
CA ARG A 295 20.03 -18.99 -16.28
C ARG A 295 19.34 -18.57 -14.97
N ALA A 296 18.25 -17.82 -15.05
CA ALA A 296 17.38 -17.57 -13.86
C ALA A 296 15.91 -17.35 -14.24
N PHE A 297 15.45 -17.95 -15.36
CA PHE A 297 14.10 -17.69 -15.88
C PHE A 297 13.08 -18.80 -15.58
N MET A 298 13.42 -19.83 -14.82
CA MET A 298 12.57 -21.02 -14.73
C MET A 298 11.91 -21.31 -13.36
N ILE A 299 11.91 -20.37 -12.41
CA ILE A 299 11.25 -20.60 -11.10
C ILE A 299 9.97 -19.76 -10.91
N SER A 300 9.68 -18.81 -11.80
CA SER A 300 8.52 -17.91 -11.64
C SER A 300 7.20 -18.44 -12.23
N SER A 301 7.22 -19.55 -12.98
CA SER A 301 6.02 -20.09 -13.62
C SER A 301 5.13 -20.98 -12.73
N GLY A 302 5.64 -21.45 -11.59
CA GLY A 302 4.88 -22.31 -10.67
C GLY A 302 3.87 -21.58 -9.77
N LEU A 303 4.13 -20.32 -9.44
CA LEU A 303 3.27 -19.54 -8.53
C LEU A 303 2.06 -18.88 -9.24
N LEU A 304 2.13 -18.70 -10.55
CA LEU A 304 1.02 -18.15 -11.33
C LEU A 304 -0.08 -19.18 -11.63
N ALA A 305 0.27 -20.47 -11.67
CA ALA A 305 -0.70 -21.54 -11.92
C ALA A 305 -1.62 -21.82 -10.72
N THR A 306 -1.17 -21.56 -9.49
CA THR A 306 -1.98 -21.79 -8.28
C THR A 306 -3.01 -20.66 -8.04
N ALA A 307 -2.75 -19.45 -8.50
CA ALA A 307 -3.71 -18.34 -8.39
C ALA A 307 -4.87 -18.47 -9.41
N ALA A 308 -4.61 -19.09 -10.55
CA ALA A 308 -5.64 -19.34 -11.58
C ALA A 308 -6.60 -20.49 -11.20
N LEU A 309 -6.15 -21.43 -10.36
CA LEU A 309 -6.96 -22.57 -9.91
C LEU A 309 -7.88 -22.22 -8.72
N ALA A 310 -7.69 -21.09 -8.05
CA ALA A 310 -8.53 -20.66 -6.92
C ALA A 310 -9.78 -19.87 -7.34
N GLN A 311 -9.99 -19.61 -8.63
CA GLN A 311 -11.19 -18.97 -9.15
C GLN A 311 -12.24 -20.00 -9.62
N GLN A 312 -12.55 -20.97 -8.79
CA GLN A 312 -13.83 -21.63 -8.93
C GLN A 312 -14.89 -20.69 -8.31
N LYS A 313 -15.46 -19.83 -9.16
CA LYS A 313 -16.67 -19.08 -8.80
C LYS A 313 -17.76 -20.13 -8.54
N ASP A 314 -18.17 -20.22 -7.29
CA ASP A 314 -19.42 -20.92 -7.00
C ASP A 314 -20.53 -20.19 -7.76
N LYS A 315 -21.09 -20.84 -8.77
CA LYS A 315 -22.23 -20.33 -9.52
C LYS A 315 -23.41 -20.25 -8.57
N ILE A 316 -23.85 -19.02 -8.29
CA ILE A 316 -25.06 -18.83 -7.51
C ILE A 316 -26.22 -19.19 -8.41
N MET A 317 -26.91 -20.30 -8.09
CA MET A 317 -28.10 -20.76 -8.78
C MET A 317 -29.32 -20.28 -8.00
N ASP A 318 -30.36 -19.85 -8.71
CA ASP A 318 -31.66 -19.66 -8.09
C ASP A 318 -32.33 -21.02 -7.78
N GLY A 319 -33.43 -21.03 -7.06
CA GLY A 319 -34.16 -22.23 -6.75
C GLY A 319 -34.71 -22.98 -8.00
N GLY A 320 -34.65 -22.39 -9.18
CA GLY A 320 -35.11 -22.93 -10.47
C GLY A 320 -33.98 -23.38 -11.39
N LEU A 321 -32.74 -23.51 -10.90
CA LEU A 321 -31.55 -23.91 -11.68
C LEU A 321 -31.03 -22.84 -12.67
N ALA A 322 -31.56 -21.62 -12.67
CA ALA A 322 -31.03 -20.53 -13.48
C ALA A 322 -29.77 -19.91 -12.84
N GLU A 323 -28.77 -19.64 -13.64
CA GLU A 323 -27.55 -18.97 -13.20
C GLU A 323 -27.83 -17.46 -12.97
N ILE A 324 -27.64 -16.98 -11.73
CA ILE A 324 -27.81 -15.57 -11.42
C ILE A 324 -26.60 -14.79 -11.96
N ALA A 325 -26.87 -13.86 -12.89
CA ALA A 325 -25.82 -12.99 -13.42
C ALA A 325 -25.17 -12.13 -12.32
N ASP A 326 -23.86 -11.99 -12.38
CA ASP A 326 -23.13 -11.10 -11.47
C ASP A 326 -23.59 -9.65 -11.66
N LYS A 327 -23.61 -8.90 -10.56
CA LYS A 327 -23.86 -7.45 -10.60
C LYS A 327 -22.65 -6.73 -11.18
N VAL A 328 -22.90 -5.81 -12.10
CA VAL A 328 -21.87 -4.95 -12.71
C VAL A 328 -22.02 -3.55 -12.14
N ALA A 329 -20.88 -2.96 -11.74
CA ALA A 329 -20.88 -1.57 -11.28
C ALA A 329 -21.28 -0.63 -12.42
N PRO A 330 -22.15 0.36 -12.18
CA PRO A 330 -22.48 1.37 -13.18
C PRO A 330 -21.27 2.27 -13.43
N GLU A 331 -21.20 2.84 -14.63
CA GLU A 331 -20.28 3.93 -14.92
C GLU A 331 -20.76 5.19 -14.20
N ARG A 332 -19.91 5.76 -13.34
CA ARG A 332 -20.20 6.98 -12.58
C ARG A 332 -19.48 8.16 -13.19
N GLN A 333 -20.13 9.29 -13.30
CA GLN A 333 -19.48 10.55 -13.72
C GLN A 333 -18.51 11.02 -12.64
N THR A 334 -18.93 10.96 -11.39
CA THR A 334 -18.10 11.30 -10.24
C THR A 334 -17.84 10.05 -9.39
N PRO A 335 -16.58 9.60 -9.27
CA PRO A 335 -16.22 8.50 -8.39
C PRO A 335 -16.58 8.82 -6.93
N ILE A 336 -17.07 7.82 -6.21
CA ILE A 336 -17.45 7.99 -4.81
C ILE A 336 -16.19 7.83 -3.94
N THR A 337 -15.88 8.86 -3.16
CA THR A 337 -14.80 8.84 -2.17
C THR A 337 -15.30 8.41 -0.80
N PRO A 338 -14.43 7.80 0.04
CA PRO A 338 -14.83 7.33 1.37
C PRO A 338 -15.34 8.47 2.28
N PRO A 339 -16.29 8.21 3.20
CA PRO A 339 -16.72 9.20 4.17
C PRO A 339 -15.54 9.65 5.06
N GLY A 340 -15.46 10.94 5.34
CA GLY A 340 -14.32 11.59 5.98
C GLY A 340 -13.30 12.19 5.01
N SER A 341 -13.44 11.96 3.69
CA SER A 341 -12.56 12.59 2.69
C SER A 341 -12.81 14.10 2.51
N GLY A 342 -13.97 14.60 2.92
CA GLY A 342 -14.38 15.99 2.81
C GLY A 342 -14.66 16.44 1.38
N SER A 343 -13.74 16.22 0.47
CA SER A 343 -13.92 16.46 -0.97
C SER A 343 -13.04 15.51 -1.79
N ARG A 344 -13.43 15.29 -3.05
CA ARG A 344 -12.62 14.52 -4.01
C ARG A 344 -11.22 15.11 -4.17
N LYS A 345 -11.13 16.44 -4.30
CA LYS A 345 -9.86 17.14 -4.45
C LYS A 345 -8.93 16.93 -3.25
N HIS A 346 -9.45 17.04 -2.02
CA HIS A 346 -8.67 16.76 -0.82
C HIS A 346 -8.17 15.30 -0.80
N PHE A 347 -9.06 14.37 -1.12
CA PHE A 347 -8.74 12.95 -1.17
C PHE A 347 -7.62 12.64 -2.18
N GLU A 348 -7.73 13.14 -3.41
CA GLU A 348 -6.74 12.93 -4.48
C GLU A 348 -5.38 13.53 -4.12
N GLN A 349 -5.34 14.68 -3.44
CA GLN A 349 -4.10 15.33 -3.02
C GLN A 349 -3.39 14.64 -1.85
N HIS A 350 -4.11 13.98 -0.96
CA HIS A 350 -3.54 13.38 0.25
C HIS A 350 -3.40 11.85 0.16
N CYS A 351 -4.14 11.19 -0.73
CA CYS A 351 -4.11 9.74 -0.83
C CYS A 351 -2.80 9.23 -1.45
N THR A 352 -2.07 8.41 -0.70
CA THR A 352 -0.84 7.74 -1.19
C THR A 352 -1.13 6.44 -1.92
N GLY A 353 -2.38 5.96 -1.98
CA GLY A 353 -2.75 4.68 -2.58
C GLY A 353 -2.17 3.46 -1.85
N CYS A 354 -1.91 3.56 -0.56
CA CYS A 354 -1.35 2.46 0.24
C CYS A 354 -2.29 1.27 0.41
N GLN A 355 -3.59 1.44 0.10
CA GLN A 355 -4.63 0.42 0.14
C GLN A 355 -4.94 -0.17 1.54
N LEU A 356 -4.46 0.47 2.62
CA LEU A 356 -4.76 0.00 3.97
C LEU A 356 -6.26 0.07 4.29
N CYS A 357 -6.96 1.14 3.86
CA CYS A 357 -8.41 1.26 4.00
C CYS A 357 -9.18 0.20 3.19
N ILE A 358 -8.61 -0.27 2.06
CA ILE A 358 -9.19 -1.35 1.24
C ILE A 358 -9.07 -2.68 1.97
N SER A 359 -7.91 -2.96 2.59
CA SER A 359 -7.70 -4.22 3.34
C SER A 359 -8.57 -4.31 4.58
N GLU A 360 -8.89 -3.16 5.19
CA GLU A 360 -9.67 -3.06 6.43
C GLU A 360 -11.18 -2.94 6.23
N CYS A 361 -11.65 -2.77 4.99
CA CYS A 361 -13.08 -2.61 4.73
C CYS A 361 -13.85 -3.92 4.94
N PRO A 362 -14.66 -4.06 6.02
CA PRO A 362 -15.34 -5.32 6.32
C PRO A 362 -16.48 -5.62 5.35
N ASN A 363 -16.97 -4.61 4.66
CA ASN A 363 -18.10 -4.72 3.74
C ASN A 363 -17.66 -4.83 2.26
N GLU A 364 -16.36 -4.96 1.99
CA GLU A 364 -15.76 -5.09 0.64
C GLU A 364 -16.19 -4.00 -0.36
N VAL A 365 -16.48 -2.79 0.15
CA VAL A 365 -16.95 -1.65 -0.64
C VAL A 365 -15.81 -0.90 -1.31
N LEU A 366 -14.64 -0.85 -0.66
CA LEU A 366 -13.50 -0.12 -1.19
C LEU A 366 -12.70 -0.98 -2.17
N ARG A 367 -12.44 -0.43 -3.35
CA ARG A 367 -11.68 -1.05 -4.44
C ARG A 367 -10.62 -0.11 -4.97
N PRO A 368 -9.53 -0.63 -5.54
CA PRO A 368 -8.60 0.19 -6.33
C PRO A 368 -9.32 0.73 -7.57
N SER A 369 -9.13 2.01 -7.86
CA SER A 369 -9.61 2.64 -9.08
C SER A 369 -8.88 2.11 -10.31
N ASP A 370 -9.58 2.00 -11.43
CA ASP A 370 -9.03 1.63 -12.75
C ASP A 370 -8.71 2.86 -13.62
N ASP A 371 -9.00 4.08 -13.13
CA ASP A 371 -8.65 5.32 -13.81
C ASP A 371 -7.14 5.50 -13.89
N LEU A 372 -6.59 5.78 -15.07
CA LEU A 372 -5.16 5.90 -15.33
C LEU A 372 -4.46 7.00 -14.50
N TRP A 373 -5.16 8.09 -14.19
CA TRP A 373 -4.61 9.21 -13.42
C TRP A 373 -4.60 8.93 -11.92
N HIS A 374 -5.59 8.16 -11.44
CA HIS A 374 -5.81 7.83 -10.05
C HIS A 374 -5.79 6.31 -9.82
N LEU A 375 -5.06 5.59 -10.67
CA LEU A 375 -4.95 4.14 -10.61
C LEU A 375 -4.51 3.69 -9.22
N MET A 376 -5.16 2.65 -8.70
CA MET A 376 -4.91 2.08 -7.36
C MET A 376 -5.39 2.93 -6.17
N MET A 377 -5.90 4.16 -6.38
CA MET A 377 -6.58 4.91 -5.32
C MET A 377 -7.87 4.20 -4.90
N PRO A 378 -8.23 4.22 -3.61
CA PRO A 378 -9.49 3.61 -3.17
C PRO A 378 -10.69 4.39 -3.73
N THR A 379 -11.62 3.67 -4.33
CA THR A 379 -12.94 4.15 -4.73
C THR A 379 -14.01 3.24 -4.19
N MET A 380 -15.25 3.72 -4.04
CA MET A 380 -16.34 2.92 -3.53
C MET A 380 -17.12 2.26 -4.67
N SER A 381 -17.42 0.97 -4.50
CA SER A 381 -18.27 0.18 -5.40
C SER A 381 -19.20 -0.69 -4.58
N TYR A 382 -20.45 -0.76 -4.99
CA TYR A 382 -21.52 -1.44 -4.23
C TYR A 382 -21.95 -2.78 -4.82
N GLU A 383 -21.14 -3.40 -5.63
CA GLU A 383 -21.45 -4.71 -6.20
C GLU A 383 -21.53 -5.82 -5.16
N ARG A 384 -20.65 -5.80 -4.14
CA ARG A 384 -20.52 -6.86 -3.13
C ARG A 384 -21.10 -6.50 -1.78
N GLY A 385 -21.17 -5.23 -1.46
CA GLY A 385 -21.65 -4.75 -0.19
C GLY A 385 -22.01 -3.28 -0.24
N TYR A 386 -22.40 -2.71 0.87
CA TYR A 386 -22.71 -1.30 1.03
C TYR A 386 -22.05 -0.72 2.27
N CYS A 387 -21.86 0.59 2.29
CA CYS A 387 -21.19 1.28 3.39
C CYS A 387 -22.14 1.47 4.57
N ARG A 388 -21.95 0.71 5.63
CA ARG A 388 -22.80 0.79 6.83
C ARG A 388 -22.58 2.10 7.57
N PRO A 389 -23.63 2.81 8.01
CA PRO A 389 -23.51 4.09 8.72
C PRO A 389 -22.65 4.02 9.99
N GLU A 390 -22.74 2.92 10.74
CA GLU A 390 -22.02 2.72 12.00
C GLU A 390 -20.53 2.38 11.83
N CYS A 391 -20.06 2.09 10.62
CA CYS A 391 -18.68 1.68 10.35
C CYS A 391 -17.81 2.88 9.96
N ASN A 392 -16.74 3.15 10.69
CA ASN A 392 -15.77 4.24 10.45
C ASN A 392 -14.33 3.75 10.22
N ARG A 393 -14.09 2.43 10.05
CA ARG A 393 -12.75 1.82 9.97
C ARG A 393 -11.82 2.48 8.96
N CYS A 394 -12.29 2.82 7.75
CA CYS A 394 -11.43 3.44 6.72
C CYS A 394 -10.84 4.78 7.15
N SER A 395 -11.57 5.55 7.99
CA SER A 395 -11.11 6.84 8.51
C SER A 395 -10.12 6.71 9.66
N GLU A 396 -10.24 5.67 10.47
CA GLU A 396 -9.34 5.41 11.60
C GLU A 396 -7.94 4.99 11.15
N VAL A 397 -7.89 4.23 10.04
CA VAL A 397 -6.64 3.60 9.57
C VAL A 397 -5.83 4.46 8.61
N CYS A 398 -6.38 5.54 8.06
CA CYS A 398 -5.71 6.35 7.05
C CYS A 398 -4.48 7.08 7.64
N PRO A 399 -3.25 6.74 7.21
CA PRO A 399 -2.05 7.35 7.78
C PRO A 399 -1.72 8.72 7.19
N ALA A 400 -2.21 9.01 5.96
CA ALA A 400 -1.90 10.21 5.19
C ALA A 400 -2.90 11.36 5.40
N GLY A 401 -4.00 11.12 6.16
CA GLY A 401 -5.04 12.11 6.37
C GLY A 401 -5.94 12.37 5.14
N ALA A 402 -5.87 11.50 4.12
CA ALA A 402 -6.77 11.58 2.97
C ALA A 402 -8.23 11.28 3.35
N ILE A 403 -8.41 10.43 4.36
CA ILE A 403 -9.69 10.18 5.02
C ILE A 403 -9.50 10.63 6.46
N LEU A 404 -10.15 11.71 6.84
CA LEU A 404 -10.09 12.25 8.19
C LEU A 404 -10.93 11.40 9.14
N PRO A 405 -10.53 11.27 10.42
CA PRO A 405 -11.32 10.55 11.41
C PRO A 405 -12.72 11.14 11.52
N ILE A 406 -13.72 10.28 11.36
CA ILE A 406 -15.15 10.65 11.47
C ILE A 406 -15.81 9.75 12.52
N LYS A 407 -16.68 10.32 13.35
CA LYS A 407 -17.50 9.54 14.27
C LYS A 407 -18.65 8.87 13.53
N ALA A 408 -19.18 7.77 14.08
CA ALA A 408 -20.31 7.08 13.48
C ALA A 408 -21.56 7.98 13.36
N GLU A 409 -21.77 8.86 14.34
CA GLU A 409 -22.87 9.84 14.36
C GLU A 409 -22.76 10.83 13.23
N ASP A 410 -21.57 11.45 13.04
CA ASP A 410 -21.29 12.43 11.98
C ASP A 410 -21.33 11.76 10.59
N LYS A 411 -20.93 10.49 10.50
CA LYS A 411 -20.99 9.73 9.25
C LYS A 411 -22.42 9.47 8.79
N ALA A 412 -23.35 9.25 9.72
CA ALA A 412 -24.75 9.03 9.40
C ALA A 412 -25.44 10.26 8.78
N SER A 413 -24.85 11.45 8.99
CA SER A 413 -25.29 12.71 8.40
C SER A 413 -24.43 13.20 7.22
N THR A 414 -23.32 12.49 6.89
CA THR A 414 -22.43 12.91 5.80
C THR A 414 -22.88 12.34 4.47
N GLN A 415 -23.21 13.20 3.53
CA GLN A 415 -23.53 12.85 2.15
C GLN A 415 -22.26 12.70 1.32
N ILE A 416 -21.93 11.48 0.91
CA ILE A 416 -20.81 11.18 -0.01
C ILE A 416 -21.26 11.09 -1.48
N GLY A 417 -22.57 11.03 -1.69
CA GLY A 417 -23.22 10.91 -3.00
C GLY A 417 -24.72 10.84 -2.83
N HIS A 418 -25.44 10.67 -3.92
CA HIS A 418 -26.90 10.54 -3.96
C HIS A 418 -27.32 9.38 -4.86
N ALA A 419 -28.47 8.79 -4.57
CA ALA A 419 -29.02 7.71 -5.37
C ALA A 419 -29.75 8.24 -6.62
N VAL A 420 -29.49 7.60 -7.76
CA VAL A 420 -30.11 7.90 -9.05
C VAL A 420 -30.93 6.69 -9.50
N PHE A 421 -32.20 6.91 -9.84
CA PHE A 421 -33.10 5.83 -10.28
C PHE A 421 -33.16 5.73 -11.80
N ILE A 422 -33.03 4.48 -12.32
CA ILE A 422 -33.13 4.15 -13.74
C ILE A 422 -34.39 3.32 -13.96
N LYS A 423 -35.46 3.99 -14.38
CA LYS A 423 -36.78 3.38 -14.59
C LYS A 423 -36.73 2.11 -15.44
N LYS A 424 -35.92 2.10 -16.51
CA LYS A 424 -35.80 1.00 -17.49
C LYS A 424 -35.25 -0.31 -16.89
N ASN A 425 -34.53 -0.24 -15.77
CA ASN A 425 -33.92 -1.42 -15.15
C ASN A 425 -34.77 -1.95 -13.98
N CYS A 426 -35.86 -1.29 -13.63
CA CYS A 426 -36.65 -1.64 -12.45
C CYS A 426 -37.50 -2.89 -12.68
N VAL A 427 -37.32 -3.90 -11.85
CA VAL A 427 -38.07 -5.16 -11.93
C VAL A 427 -39.57 -4.96 -11.68
N ALA A 428 -39.95 -3.94 -10.88
CA ALA A 428 -41.36 -3.63 -10.67
C ALA A 428 -42.05 -3.18 -11.96
N ILE A 429 -41.31 -2.52 -12.85
CA ILE A 429 -41.85 -2.06 -14.14
C ILE A 429 -41.71 -3.14 -15.20
N ASN A 430 -40.56 -3.82 -15.27
CA ASN A 430 -40.27 -4.75 -16.35
C ASN A 430 -40.98 -6.10 -16.16
N ASP A 431 -41.04 -6.57 -14.92
CA ASP A 431 -41.52 -7.93 -14.59
C ASP A 431 -42.90 -7.89 -13.90
N GLY A 432 -43.42 -6.67 -13.60
CA GLY A 432 -44.72 -6.48 -12.94
C GLY A 432 -44.77 -7.02 -11.51
N VAL A 433 -43.60 -7.17 -10.84
CA VAL A 433 -43.51 -7.74 -9.51
C VAL A 433 -43.47 -6.63 -8.44
N GLU A 434 -44.20 -6.81 -7.35
CA GLU A 434 -44.12 -5.90 -6.24
C GLU A 434 -42.70 -5.96 -5.63
N CYS A 435 -42.02 -4.81 -5.63
CA CYS A 435 -40.69 -4.66 -5.09
C CYS A 435 -40.63 -3.42 -4.18
N GLY A 436 -39.71 -3.32 -3.29
CA GLY A 436 -39.54 -2.17 -2.38
C GLY A 436 -38.19 -2.27 -1.67
N ASN A 437 -37.28 -3.11 -2.18
CA ASN A 437 -36.00 -3.40 -1.53
C ASN A 437 -35.18 -2.13 -1.30
N CYS A 438 -35.14 -1.20 -2.25
CA CYS A 438 -34.36 0.04 -2.15
C CYS A 438 -34.87 0.93 -1.00
N ALA A 439 -36.19 1.08 -0.83
CA ALA A 439 -36.78 1.86 0.26
C ALA A 439 -36.63 1.14 1.61
N ARG A 440 -36.92 -0.15 1.63
CA ARG A 440 -36.90 -1.00 2.84
C ARG A 440 -35.54 -1.03 3.52
N HIS A 441 -34.46 -0.99 2.74
CA HIS A 441 -33.09 -1.07 3.23
C HIS A 441 -32.36 0.29 3.27
N CYS A 442 -33.09 1.40 3.03
CA CYS A 442 -32.50 2.72 3.16
C CYS A 442 -32.33 3.11 4.64
N PRO A 443 -31.08 3.21 5.16
CA PRO A 443 -30.85 3.42 6.60
C PRO A 443 -31.32 4.79 7.10
N VAL A 444 -31.46 5.76 6.18
CA VAL A 444 -31.87 7.15 6.51
C VAL A 444 -33.28 7.49 6.01
N GLY A 445 -34.00 6.51 5.46
CA GLY A 445 -35.36 6.73 4.93
C GLY A 445 -35.44 7.78 3.81
N ALA A 446 -34.42 7.84 2.95
CA ALA A 446 -34.36 8.78 1.84
C ALA A 446 -35.11 8.31 0.59
N ILE A 447 -35.69 7.10 0.60
CA ILE A 447 -36.39 6.52 -0.55
C ILE A 447 -37.81 6.17 -0.14
N GLU A 448 -38.77 6.75 -0.84
CA GLU A 448 -40.18 6.47 -0.67
C GLU A 448 -40.72 5.78 -1.92
N MET A 449 -41.67 4.86 -1.74
CA MET A 449 -42.32 4.18 -2.86
C MET A 449 -43.58 4.98 -3.27
N VAL A 450 -43.59 5.39 -4.55
CA VAL A 450 -44.70 6.17 -5.15
C VAL A 450 -45.25 5.43 -6.36
N ALA A 451 -46.51 5.62 -6.67
CA ALA A 451 -47.13 5.09 -7.89
C ALA A 451 -46.37 5.57 -9.15
N SER A 452 -46.10 4.70 -10.09
CA SER A 452 -45.41 5.02 -11.35
C SER A 452 -46.25 5.96 -12.24
N ASP A 453 -47.57 5.81 -12.17
CA ASP A 453 -48.57 6.70 -12.76
C ASP A 453 -49.57 7.09 -11.66
N PRO A 454 -49.68 8.40 -11.31
CA PRO A 454 -50.57 8.87 -10.27
C PRO A 454 -52.07 8.70 -10.61
N ASP A 455 -52.40 8.59 -11.91
CA ASP A 455 -53.78 8.47 -12.41
C ASP A 455 -54.25 7.01 -12.52
N ASP A 456 -53.36 6.05 -12.32
CA ASP A 456 -53.63 4.62 -12.39
C ASP A 456 -53.37 3.93 -11.04
N GLU A 457 -54.47 3.55 -10.35
CA GLU A 457 -54.42 2.85 -9.05
C GLU A 457 -53.72 1.47 -9.12
N GLU A 458 -53.65 0.81 -10.28
CA GLU A 458 -52.96 -0.47 -10.48
C GLU A 458 -51.51 -0.29 -10.93
N SER A 459 -51.03 0.96 -11.08
CA SER A 459 -49.65 1.19 -11.53
C SER A 459 -48.62 0.71 -10.51
N PRO A 460 -47.48 0.13 -10.99
CA PRO A 460 -46.46 -0.38 -10.10
C PRO A 460 -45.79 0.73 -9.28
N TYR A 461 -45.49 0.44 -8.03
CA TYR A 461 -44.76 1.39 -7.16
C TYR A 461 -43.28 1.45 -7.53
N ILE A 462 -42.76 2.68 -7.66
CA ILE A 462 -41.35 2.99 -7.98
C ILE A 462 -40.70 3.82 -6.90
N PRO A 463 -39.34 3.77 -6.74
CA PRO A 463 -38.65 4.59 -5.75
C PRO A 463 -38.59 6.07 -6.18
N ALA A 464 -39.04 6.97 -5.31
CA ALA A 464 -38.74 8.38 -5.32
C ALA A 464 -37.62 8.67 -4.32
N VAL A 465 -36.54 9.26 -4.79
CA VAL A 465 -35.36 9.53 -3.98
C VAL A 465 -35.37 10.96 -3.46
N ASN A 466 -35.28 11.13 -2.16
CA ASN A 466 -35.02 12.42 -1.53
C ASN A 466 -33.50 12.61 -1.44
N GLU A 467 -32.94 13.35 -2.41
CA GLU A 467 -31.49 13.60 -2.50
C GLU A 467 -30.95 14.34 -1.27
N ALA A 468 -31.72 15.22 -0.65
CA ALA A 468 -31.31 15.97 0.52
C ALA A 468 -31.08 15.09 1.76
N ARG A 469 -31.76 13.92 1.85
CA ARG A 469 -31.62 12.96 2.94
C ARG A 469 -30.67 11.80 2.60
N CYS A 470 -30.34 11.64 1.32
CA CYS A 470 -29.55 10.49 0.87
C CYS A 470 -28.07 10.66 1.22
N ILE A 471 -27.51 9.77 2.02
CA ILE A 471 -26.08 9.78 2.41
C ILE A 471 -25.15 9.08 1.41
N GLY A 472 -25.68 8.46 0.35
CA GLY A 472 -24.85 7.79 -0.66
C GLY A 472 -24.25 6.45 -0.22
N CYS A 473 -24.84 5.77 0.76
CA CYS A 473 -24.27 4.55 1.35
C CYS A 473 -24.28 3.31 0.43
N GLY A 474 -25.09 3.32 -0.65
CA GLY A 474 -25.15 2.25 -1.64
C GLY A 474 -25.98 1.03 -1.24
N ALA A 475 -26.73 1.04 -0.14
CA ALA A 475 -27.60 -0.08 0.25
C ALA A 475 -28.66 -0.37 -0.82
N CYS A 476 -29.29 0.66 -1.38
CA CYS A 476 -30.26 0.55 -2.46
C CYS A 476 -29.67 -0.06 -3.74
N GLU A 477 -28.42 0.31 -4.10
CA GLU A 477 -27.70 -0.23 -5.25
C GLU A 477 -27.33 -1.70 -5.02
N ASN A 478 -26.74 -2.02 -3.86
CA ASN A 478 -26.29 -3.37 -3.55
C ASN A 478 -27.44 -4.36 -3.45
N LEU A 479 -28.54 -4.01 -2.82
CA LEU A 479 -29.68 -4.89 -2.56
C LEU A 479 -30.72 -4.88 -3.67
N CYS A 480 -30.55 -4.09 -4.72
CA CYS A 480 -31.40 -4.12 -5.90
C CYS A 480 -31.35 -5.50 -6.57
N PRO A 481 -32.48 -6.17 -6.86
CA PRO A 481 -32.50 -7.49 -7.50
C PRO A 481 -32.16 -7.45 -9.00
N ALA A 482 -32.30 -6.29 -9.65
CA ALA A 482 -32.02 -6.15 -11.09
C ALA A 482 -30.60 -6.54 -11.46
N ARG A 483 -30.42 -7.27 -12.55
CA ARG A 483 -29.15 -7.78 -13.08
C ARG A 483 -29.09 -7.60 -14.60
N PRO A 484 -27.91 -7.36 -15.19
CA PRO A 484 -26.60 -7.18 -14.53
C PRO A 484 -26.46 -5.80 -13.89
N PHE A 485 -27.25 -4.80 -14.30
CA PHE A 485 -27.20 -3.42 -13.79
C PHE A 485 -28.34 -3.19 -12.81
N SER A 486 -28.04 -2.53 -11.70
CA SER A 486 -29.05 -2.11 -10.72
C SER A 486 -29.98 -1.05 -11.32
N ALA A 487 -31.25 -1.08 -10.90
CA ALA A 487 -32.24 -0.04 -11.26
C ALA A 487 -32.01 1.27 -10.49
N ILE A 488 -31.25 1.22 -9.43
CA ILE A 488 -30.87 2.39 -8.63
C ILE A 488 -29.40 2.29 -8.31
N TYR A 489 -28.66 3.39 -8.51
CA TYR A 489 -27.22 3.44 -8.25
C TYR A 489 -26.86 4.75 -7.57
N VAL A 490 -25.64 4.82 -7.01
CA VAL A 490 -25.16 6.02 -6.33
C VAL A 490 -24.18 6.77 -7.21
N GLU A 491 -24.41 8.07 -7.39
CA GLU A 491 -23.47 9.01 -8.00
C GLU A 491 -22.72 9.77 -6.91
N GLY A 492 -21.39 9.97 -7.07
CA GLY A 492 -20.56 10.63 -6.09
C GLY A 492 -20.74 12.14 -6.04
N HIS A 493 -20.38 12.76 -4.93
CA HIS A 493 -20.28 14.21 -4.78
C HIS A 493 -18.83 14.67 -4.85
N GLU A 494 -18.56 15.78 -5.55
CA GLU A 494 -17.23 16.44 -5.56
C GLU A 494 -16.86 16.97 -4.16
N GLN A 495 -17.85 17.42 -3.40
CA GLN A 495 -17.70 17.81 -2.00
C GLN A 495 -18.74 17.09 -1.16
N HIS A 496 -18.30 16.50 -0.07
CA HIS A 496 -19.21 15.90 0.90
C HIS A 496 -20.03 17.01 1.59
N LYS A 497 -21.28 16.73 1.83
CA LYS A 497 -22.20 17.66 2.49
C LYS A 497 -22.64 17.05 3.82
N GLU A 498 -22.96 17.89 4.77
CA GLU A 498 -23.63 17.49 6.01
C GLU A 498 -25.14 17.73 5.86
N VAL A 499 -25.94 16.73 6.29
CA VAL A 499 -27.41 16.78 6.27
C VAL A 499 -27.92 17.35 7.57
#